data_8581e4f6111eb5456455efbe3a43d5b6
#
_entry.id   8581e4f6111eb5456455efbe3a43d5b6
#
_cell.length_a   1.000
_cell.length_b   1.000
_cell.length_c   1.000
_cell.angle_alpha   90.00
_cell.angle_beta   90.00
_cell.angle_gamma   90.00
#
_symmetry.space_group_name_H-M   'P 1'
#
loop_
_entity.id
_entity.type
_entity.pdbx_description
1 polymer ?
#
loop_
_entity_poly.entity_id
_entity_poly.type
_entity_poly.pdbx_seq_one_letter_code
_entity_poly.pdbx_strand_id
1 'polypeptide(L)'
;MLRKVGDLTRVPPTGHPPCTLQPGARLNRMSQKVAVLGTGKIGEALLSGMIRAGWAPADLLVTARRPERADELRSRYGVTPVTNPEAAKTADTLILTVKPQDMGTLLDELAPHVPADRLVISGAAGIPTSFFEERLATGTPVVRVMTNTPALVDEAMSVISAGTHATADHLAHTEEIFGAVGKTLRVPESQQDACTALSGSGPAYFFYLVEAMTDAGILLGLPRDKAHDLIVQSAIGAATMLRDSGEHPVKLRENVTSPAGTTINAIRELENHGVRAALIAALEAARDRSRALASGKKD
;
A
#
# COMPACT_ATOMS: atom_id res chain seq x y z
N MET A 1 38.66 -35.18 -3.35
CA MET A 1 37.90 -34.92 -4.59
C MET A 1 36.96 -33.73 -4.33
N LEU A 2 37.48 -32.53 -4.55
CA LEU A 2 36.79 -31.24 -4.29
C LEU A 2 35.81 -31.00 -5.43
N ARG A 3 34.49 -31.03 -5.16
CA ARG A 3 33.49 -30.53 -6.11
C ARG A 3 33.55 -29.00 -6.16
N LYS A 4 33.75 -28.49 -7.37
CA LYS A 4 33.75 -27.05 -7.68
C LYS A 4 32.46 -26.38 -7.17
N VAL A 5 32.64 -25.39 -6.31
CA VAL A 5 31.62 -24.42 -5.98
C VAL A 5 31.29 -23.66 -7.27
N GLY A 6 30.05 -23.72 -7.72
CA GLY A 6 29.61 -23.00 -8.92
C GLY A 6 29.77 -21.50 -8.71
N ASP A 7 30.26 -20.87 -9.76
CA ASP A 7 30.51 -19.43 -9.86
C ASP A 7 29.19 -18.64 -9.68
N LEU A 8 28.97 -18.04 -8.51
CA LEU A 8 27.82 -17.20 -8.16
C LEU A 8 27.94 -15.75 -8.71
N THR A 9 28.94 -15.48 -9.54
CA THR A 9 29.21 -14.11 -10.02
C THR A 9 28.42 -13.72 -11.28
N ARG A 10 27.55 -14.57 -11.81
CA ARG A 10 26.67 -14.26 -12.94
C ARG A 10 25.24 -14.73 -12.69
N VAL A 11 24.50 -14.01 -11.86
CA VAL A 11 23.06 -13.93 -12.06
C VAL A 11 22.89 -13.04 -13.30
N PRO A 12 22.37 -13.57 -14.43
CA PRO A 12 22.00 -12.67 -15.53
C PRO A 12 20.95 -11.71 -14.94
N PRO A 13 20.96 -10.42 -15.30
CA PRO A 13 19.85 -9.57 -14.99
C PRO A 13 18.63 -10.22 -15.66
N THR A 14 17.81 -10.93 -14.88
CA THR A 14 16.46 -11.26 -15.29
C THR A 14 15.74 -9.93 -15.30
N GLY A 15 15.98 -9.21 -16.40
CA GLY A 15 15.18 -8.07 -16.77
C GLY A 15 13.74 -8.56 -16.95
N HIS A 16 12.98 -8.55 -15.86
CA HIS A 16 11.63 -8.07 -16.06
C HIS A 16 11.85 -6.61 -16.44
N PRO A 17 11.51 -6.24 -17.70
CA PRO A 17 11.54 -4.84 -18.05
C PRO A 17 10.74 -4.14 -16.94
N PRO A 18 11.19 -2.96 -16.48
CA PRO A 18 10.27 -2.09 -15.77
C PRO A 18 9.01 -2.14 -16.62
N CYS A 19 7.83 -2.21 -15.99
CA CYS A 19 6.57 -2.20 -16.74
C CYS A 19 6.61 -0.94 -17.61
N THR A 20 7.33 -1.05 -18.71
CA THR A 20 7.32 -0.10 -19.80
C THR A 20 5.97 -0.35 -20.43
N LEU A 21 4.95 0.37 -19.94
CA LEU A 21 3.80 0.69 -20.76
C LEU A 21 4.36 1.00 -22.14
N GLN A 22 4.09 0.10 -23.09
CA GLN A 22 4.55 0.31 -24.47
C GLN A 22 4.12 1.73 -24.88
N PRO A 23 5.02 2.53 -25.48
CA PRO A 23 4.68 3.90 -25.87
C PRO A 23 3.71 3.94 -27.08
N GLY A 24 2.75 3.04 -27.15
CA GLY A 24 1.79 2.86 -28.22
C GLY A 24 0.34 2.76 -27.79
N ALA A 25 0.05 2.50 -26.53
CA ALA A 25 -1.31 2.51 -25.99
C ALA A 25 -1.57 3.81 -25.20
N ARG A 26 -1.30 4.96 -25.79
CA ARG A 26 -2.08 6.16 -25.47
C ARG A 26 -3.45 5.94 -26.08
N LEU A 27 -4.28 5.11 -25.46
CA LEU A 27 -5.71 5.25 -25.55
C LEU A 27 -6.00 6.73 -25.35
N ASN A 28 -6.78 7.30 -26.23
CA ASN A 28 -7.29 8.67 -26.19
C ASN A 28 -7.75 8.96 -24.75
N ARG A 29 -6.86 9.43 -23.84
CA ARG A 29 -7.21 9.93 -22.53
C ARG A 29 -7.96 11.24 -22.82
N MET A 30 -9.26 11.15 -23.08
CA MET A 30 -10.14 12.26 -22.73
C MET A 30 -9.80 12.55 -21.26
N SER A 31 -9.50 13.80 -20.94
CA SER A 31 -9.00 14.23 -19.63
C SER A 31 -9.93 13.72 -18.52
N GLN A 32 -9.59 12.57 -17.93
CA GLN A 32 -10.34 12.02 -16.82
C GLN A 32 -9.89 12.75 -15.56
N LYS A 33 -10.81 13.50 -14.97
CA LYS A 33 -10.54 14.20 -13.71
C LYS A 33 -10.61 13.24 -12.54
N VAL A 34 -9.56 13.23 -11.75
CA VAL A 34 -9.47 12.44 -10.51
C VAL A 34 -9.47 13.38 -9.31
N ALA A 35 -10.36 13.17 -8.38
CA ALA A 35 -10.39 13.91 -7.12
C ALA A 35 -9.90 13.07 -5.97
N VAL A 36 -8.92 13.59 -5.21
CA VAL A 36 -8.43 12.97 -3.96
C VAL A 36 -9.06 13.71 -2.78
N LEU A 37 -9.98 13.02 -2.08
CA LEU A 37 -10.69 13.55 -0.93
C LEU A 37 -10.02 13.06 0.36
N GLY A 38 -9.49 14.02 1.15
CA GLY A 38 -8.73 13.71 2.35
C GLY A 38 -7.23 13.59 2.10
N THR A 39 -6.59 14.69 1.72
CA THR A 39 -5.14 14.76 1.42
C THR A 39 -4.26 14.73 2.69
N GLY A 40 -4.41 13.64 3.48
CA GLY A 40 -3.47 13.24 4.52
C GLY A 40 -2.22 12.56 3.91
N LYS A 41 -1.44 11.83 4.73
CA LYS A 41 -0.19 11.19 4.26
C LYS A 41 -0.40 10.28 3.03
N ILE A 42 -1.43 9.43 3.05
CA ILE A 42 -1.71 8.49 1.93
C ILE A 42 -2.24 9.25 0.71
N GLY A 43 -3.22 10.16 0.89
CA GLY A 43 -3.76 10.93 -0.24
C GLY A 43 -2.70 11.81 -0.91
N GLU A 44 -1.79 12.41 -0.14
CA GLU A 44 -0.67 13.18 -0.69
C GLU A 44 0.38 12.30 -1.39
N ALA A 45 0.72 11.13 -0.83
CA ALA A 45 1.62 10.18 -1.47
C ALA A 45 1.06 9.74 -2.84
N LEU A 46 -0.23 9.41 -2.89
CA LEU A 46 -0.90 9.01 -4.12
C LEU A 46 -0.91 10.15 -5.14
N LEU A 47 -1.26 11.37 -4.72
CA LEU A 47 -1.24 12.56 -5.57
C LEU A 47 0.15 12.80 -6.17
N SER A 48 1.18 12.78 -5.33
CA SER A 48 2.58 12.93 -5.74
C SER A 48 3.03 11.82 -6.69
N GLY A 49 2.64 10.57 -6.42
CA GLY A 49 2.93 9.42 -7.28
C GLY A 49 2.28 9.54 -8.66
N MET A 50 1.00 9.91 -8.72
CA MET A 50 0.31 10.13 -9.99
C MET A 50 1.00 11.20 -10.84
N ILE A 51 1.42 12.32 -10.24
CA ILE A 51 2.15 13.38 -10.95
C ILE A 51 3.49 12.86 -11.50
N ARG A 52 4.26 12.12 -10.69
CA ARG A 52 5.50 11.48 -11.15
C ARG A 52 5.26 10.46 -12.27
N ALA A 53 4.14 9.77 -12.25
CA ALA A 53 3.71 8.84 -13.30
C ALA A 53 3.16 9.54 -14.57
N GLY A 54 3.18 10.87 -14.61
CA GLY A 54 2.83 11.67 -15.79
C GLY A 54 1.37 12.11 -15.87
N TRP A 55 0.60 12.05 -14.77
CA TRP A 55 -0.73 12.65 -14.71
C TRP A 55 -0.62 14.17 -14.72
N ALA A 56 -1.46 14.83 -15.52
CA ALA A 56 -1.45 16.29 -15.59
C ALA A 56 -2.03 16.88 -14.29
N PRO A 57 -1.34 17.80 -13.61
CA PRO A 57 -1.87 18.43 -12.39
C PRO A 57 -3.22 19.10 -12.57
N ALA A 58 -3.53 19.58 -13.79
CA ALA A 58 -4.81 20.20 -14.13
C ALA A 58 -6.01 19.23 -14.09
N ASP A 59 -5.74 17.91 -14.21
CA ASP A 59 -6.76 16.86 -14.14
C ASP A 59 -6.92 16.30 -12.71
N LEU A 60 -6.11 16.78 -11.76
CA LEU A 60 -6.11 16.35 -10.36
C LEU A 60 -6.78 17.39 -9.46
N LEU A 61 -7.90 17.00 -8.88
CA LEU A 61 -8.62 17.80 -7.90
C LEU A 61 -8.30 17.31 -6.49
N VAL A 62 -8.24 18.21 -5.53
CA VAL A 62 -7.97 17.85 -4.13
C VAL A 62 -8.94 18.54 -3.21
N THR A 63 -9.33 17.86 -2.11
CA THR A 63 -10.07 18.51 -1.05
C THR A 63 -9.27 18.52 0.25
N ALA A 64 -9.34 19.60 0.99
CA ALA A 64 -8.68 19.76 2.27
C ALA A 64 -9.59 20.52 3.24
N ARG A 65 -9.62 20.05 4.51
CA ARG A 65 -10.45 20.71 5.54
C ARG A 65 -9.95 22.11 5.94
N ARG A 66 -8.63 22.33 5.81
CA ARG A 66 -7.99 23.61 6.16
C ARG A 66 -7.56 24.35 4.90
N PRO A 67 -7.91 25.64 4.76
CA PRO A 67 -7.51 26.45 3.60
C PRO A 67 -5.99 26.46 3.37
N GLU A 68 -5.20 26.55 4.44
CA GLU A 68 -3.74 26.57 4.36
C GLU A 68 -3.19 25.29 3.71
N ARG A 69 -3.84 24.14 3.97
CA ARG A 69 -3.47 22.87 3.35
C ARG A 69 -3.82 22.84 1.87
N ALA A 70 -4.95 23.41 1.50
CA ALA A 70 -5.34 23.55 0.10
C ALA A 70 -4.33 24.40 -0.70
N ASP A 71 -3.90 25.52 -0.12
CA ASP A 71 -2.90 26.40 -0.74
C ASP A 71 -1.52 25.77 -0.82
N GLU A 72 -1.10 25.01 0.20
CA GLU A 72 0.13 24.21 0.18
C GLU A 72 0.12 23.20 -0.98
N LEU A 73 -0.96 22.43 -1.14
CA LEU A 73 -1.09 21.44 -2.21
C LEU A 73 -1.09 22.11 -3.60
N ARG A 74 -1.79 23.22 -3.75
CA ARG A 74 -1.77 24.01 -4.99
C ARG A 74 -0.36 24.48 -5.33
N SER A 75 0.33 25.08 -4.37
CA SER A 75 1.68 25.62 -4.56
C SER A 75 2.72 24.53 -4.86
N ARG A 76 2.62 23.40 -4.17
CA ARG A 76 3.60 22.33 -4.28
C ARG A 76 3.42 21.46 -5.52
N TYR A 77 2.18 21.19 -5.90
CA TYR A 77 1.85 20.21 -6.92
C TYR A 77 1.15 20.77 -8.16
N GLY A 78 0.74 22.03 -8.14
CA GLY A 78 0.00 22.65 -9.25
C GLY A 78 -1.43 22.14 -9.43
N VAL A 79 -1.97 21.41 -8.45
CA VAL A 79 -3.31 20.82 -8.49
C VAL A 79 -4.41 21.82 -8.13
N THR A 80 -5.67 21.48 -8.40
CA THR A 80 -6.81 22.35 -8.17
C THR A 80 -7.54 21.96 -6.88
N PRO A 81 -7.45 22.75 -5.80
CA PRO A 81 -8.31 22.59 -4.63
C PRO A 81 -9.77 22.95 -4.96
N VAL A 82 -10.69 22.10 -4.50
CA VAL A 82 -12.13 22.24 -4.67
C VAL A 82 -12.87 21.86 -3.39
N THR A 83 -14.15 22.17 -3.30
CA THR A 83 -15.04 21.64 -2.25
C THR A 83 -15.41 20.19 -2.52
N ASN A 84 -15.88 19.45 -1.50
CA ASN A 84 -16.33 18.08 -1.68
C ASN A 84 -17.50 17.97 -2.70
N PRO A 85 -18.54 18.83 -2.66
CA PRO A 85 -19.58 18.82 -3.68
C PRO A 85 -19.10 19.13 -5.10
N GLU A 86 -18.12 20.02 -5.25
CA GLU A 86 -17.52 20.32 -6.58
C GLU A 86 -16.72 19.11 -7.10
N ALA A 87 -15.94 18.47 -6.22
CA ALA A 87 -15.23 17.22 -6.57
C ALA A 87 -16.20 16.15 -7.07
N ALA A 88 -17.30 15.91 -6.33
CA ALA A 88 -18.32 14.94 -6.68
C ALA A 88 -18.98 15.20 -8.04
N LYS A 89 -19.24 16.46 -8.38
CA LYS A 89 -19.86 16.85 -9.65
C LYS A 89 -18.93 16.78 -10.84
N THR A 90 -17.63 17.05 -10.64
CA THR A 90 -16.71 17.31 -11.74
C THR A 90 -15.71 16.20 -12.00
N ALA A 91 -15.41 15.36 -10.99
CA ALA A 91 -14.46 14.27 -11.15
C ALA A 91 -15.13 13.03 -11.76
N ASP A 92 -14.40 12.32 -12.61
CA ASP A 92 -14.79 11.02 -13.14
C ASP A 92 -14.46 9.89 -12.15
N THR A 93 -13.44 10.12 -11.30
CA THR A 93 -13.02 9.20 -10.24
C THR A 93 -12.84 9.96 -8.94
N LEU A 94 -13.46 9.45 -7.87
CA LEU A 94 -13.35 9.97 -6.50
C LEU A 94 -12.54 9.00 -5.66
N ILE A 95 -11.42 9.44 -5.10
CA ILE A 95 -10.56 8.65 -4.22
C ILE A 95 -10.73 9.17 -2.80
N LEU A 96 -11.34 8.35 -1.94
CA LEU A 96 -11.68 8.70 -0.57
C LEU A 96 -10.60 8.17 0.37
N THR A 97 -9.74 9.06 0.87
CA THR A 97 -8.62 8.75 1.79
C THR A 97 -8.74 9.42 3.15
N VAL A 98 -9.96 9.79 3.53
CA VAL A 98 -10.26 10.25 4.89
C VAL A 98 -10.20 9.10 5.90
N LYS A 99 -10.09 9.44 7.18
CA LYS A 99 -10.10 8.42 8.24
C LYS A 99 -11.45 7.70 8.28
N PRO A 100 -11.49 6.40 8.66
CA PRO A 100 -12.72 5.63 8.70
C PRO A 100 -13.87 6.29 9.48
N GLN A 101 -13.57 6.92 10.62
CA GLN A 101 -14.58 7.61 11.43
C GLN A 101 -15.20 8.85 10.76
N ASP A 102 -14.54 9.44 9.79
CA ASP A 102 -15.01 10.62 9.07
C ASP A 102 -15.78 10.25 7.78
N MET A 103 -15.77 8.95 7.39
CA MET A 103 -16.27 8.50 6.09
C MET A 103 -17.79 8.67 5.95
N GLY A 104 -18.55 8.37 7.00
CA GLY A 104 -20.01 8.54 6.97
C GLY A 104 -20.40 9.99 6.67
N THR A 105 -19.84 10.93 7.42
CA THR A 105 -20.09 12.38 7.23
C THR A 105 -19.69 12.84 5.82
N LEU A 106 -18.55 12.34 5.31
CA LEU A 106 -18.13 12.68 3.95
C LEU A 106 -19.12 12.15 2.92
N LEU A 107 -19.59 10.92 3.06
CA LEU A 107 -20.57 10.34 2.12
C LEU A 107 -21.92 11.04 2.16
N ASP A 108 -22.40 11.47 3.34
CA ASP A 108 -23.64 12.23 3.48
C ASP A 108 -23.56 13.56 2.71
N GLU A 109 -22.35 14.18 2.66
CA GLU A 109 -22.11 15.41 1.88
C GLU A 109 -22.00 15.11 0.38
N LEU A 110 -21.35 14.00 0.00
CA LEU A 110 -21.07 13.66 -1.40
C LEU A 110 -22.25 13.06 -2.15
N ALA A 111 -23.01 12.16 -1.51
CA ALA A 111 -23.99 11.31 -2.16
C ALA A 111 -25.04 12.08 -3.01
N PRO A 112 -25.57 13.25 -2.60
CA PRO A 112 -26.48 14.03 -3.42
C PRO A 112 -25.88 14.57 -4.73
N HIS A 113 -24.55 14.49 -4.87
CA HIS A 113 -23.80 15.13 -5.95
C HIS A 113 -23.02 14.15 -6.83
N VAL A 114 -22.89 12.88 -6.43
CA VAL A 114 -22.17 11.85 -7.18
C VAL A 114 -23.09 11.23 -8.24
N PRO A 115 -22.82 11.43 -9.55
CA PRO A 115 -23.54 10.71 -10.59
C PRO A 115 -23.28 9.20 -10.51
N ALA A 116 -24.26 8.37 -10.88
CA ALA A 116 -24.20 6.92 -10.75
C ALA A 116 -23.12 6.25 -11.63
N ASP A 117 -22.62 6.95 -12.63
CA ASP A 117 -21.55 6.49 -13.54
C ASP A 117 -20.13 6.81 -13.05
N ARG A 118 -19.99 7.46 -11.89
CA ARG A 118 -18.68 7.87 -11.35
C ARG A 118 -18.05 6.76 -10.53
N LEU A 119 -16.75 6.51 -10.77
CA LEU A 119 -16.01 5.54 -9.99
C LEU A 119 -15.68 6.12 -8.61
N VAL A 120 -16.04 5.38 -7.56
CA VAL A 120 -15.68 5.70 -6.18
C VAL A 120 -14.68 4.69 -5.66
N ILE A 121 -13.48 5.15 -5.30
CA ILE A 121 -12.40 4.32 -4.75
C ILE A 121 -12.25 4.67 -3.27
N SER A 122 -12.47 3.68 -2.41
CA SER A 122 -12.27 3.83 -0.95
C SER A 122 -10.89 3.34 -0.54
N GLY A 123 -10.08 4.22 0.06
CA GLY A 123 -8.82 3.89 0.73
C GLY A 123 -8.96 3.74 2.25
N ALA A 124 -10.18 3.63 2.79
CA ALA A 124 -10.43 3.52 4.21
C ALA A 124 -10.32 2.09 4.72
N ALA A 125 -9.50 1.89 5.77
CA ALA A 125 -9.37 0.59 6.42
C ALA A 125 -10.68 0.16 7.11
N GLY A 126 -11.03 -1.12 6.99
CA GLY A 126 -12.16 -1.72 7.71
C GLY A 126 -13.56 -1.35 7.19
N ILE A 127 -13.71 -0.52 6.16
CA ILE A 127 -15.03 -0.15 5.62
C ILE A 127 -15.31 -0.99 4.36
N PRO A 128 -16.37 -1.82 4.34
CA PRO A 128 -16.73 -2.65 3.19
C PRO A 128 -17.34 -1.83 2.05
N THR A 129 -17.33 -2.38 0.83
CA THR A 129 -17.92 -1.74 -0.35
C THR A 129 -19.43 -1.50 -0.18
N SER A 130 -20.14 -2.40 0.48
CA SER A 130 -21.57 -2.27 0.77
C SER A 130 -21.92 -0.99 1.53
N PHE A 131 -21.03 -0.53 2.43
CA PHE A 131 -21.24 0.72 3.16
C PHE A 131 -21.36 1.94 2.25
N PHE A 132 -20.64 1.95 1.13
CA PHE A 132 -20.69 3.00 0.11
C PHE A 132 -21.90 2.78 -0.81
N GLU A 133 -22.13 1.54 -1.25
CA GLU A 133 -23.22 1.17 -2.16
C GLU A 133 -24.60 1.47 -1.57
N GLU A 134 -24.77 1.34 -0.26
CA GLU A 134 -26.01 1.68 0.45
C GLU A 134 -26.30 3.19 0.52
N ARG A 135 -25.29 4.04 0.36
CA ARG A 135 -25.37 5.51 0.52
C ARG A 135 -25.28 6.27 -0.78
N LEU A 136 -24.71 5.67 -1.80
CA LEU A 136 -24.58 6.27 -3.13
C LEU A 136 -25.76 5.87 -4.02
N ALA A 137 -25.88 6.53 -5.18
CA ALA A 137 -26.91 6.19 -6.15
C ALA A 137 -26.74 4.73 -6.62
N THR A 138 -27.85 4.02 -6.79
CA THR A 138 -27.85 2.63 -7.26
C THR A 138 -27.09 2.52 -8.59
N GLY A 139 -26.17 1.57 -8.69
CA GLY A 139 -25.33 1.37 -9.88
C GLY A 139 -23.97 2.05 -9.81
N THR A 140 -23.70 2.90 -8.82
CA THR A 140 -22.38 3.53 -8.63
C THR A 140 -21.29 2.48 -8.46
N PRO A 141 -20.25 2.45 -9.32
CA PRO A 141 -19.14 1.52 -9.18
C PRO A 141 -18.26 1.91 -7.98
N VAL A 142 -18.09 0.98 -7.06
CA VAL A 142 -17.24 1.14 -5.87
C VAL A 142 -16.08 0.16 -5.94
N VAL A 143 -14.87 0.66 -5.66
CA VAL A 143 -13.67 -0.18 -5.51
C VAL A 143 -13.04 0.11 -4.15
N ARG A 144 -12.77 -0.95 -3.39
CA ARG A 144 -12.07 -0.86 -2.12
C ARG A 144 -10.58 -1.11 -2.33
N VAL A 145 -9.75 -0.23 -1.78
CA VAL A 145 -8.30 -0.37 -1.84
C VAL A 145 -7.72 -0.26 -0.43
N MET A 146 -6.95 -1.25 -0.03
CA MET A 146 -6.11 -1.18 1.15
C MET A 146 -4.65 -1.01 0.72
N THR A 147 -4.10 0.16 0.95
CA THR A 147 -2.70 0.49 0.71
C THR A 147 -1.94 0.62 2.03
N ASN A 148 -0.63 0.89 1.97
CA ASN A 148 0.21 1.03 3.15
C ASN A 148 1.16 2.23 3.05
N THR A 149 1.82 2.57 4.16
CA THR A 149 2.69 3.75 4.28
C THR A 149 3.91 3.79 3.36
N PRO A 150 4.49 2.67 2.87
CA PRO A 150 5.52 2.71 1.83
C PRO A 150 5.10 3.38 0.50
N ALA A 151 3.83 3.74 0.31
CA ALA A 151 3.39 4.66 -0.74
C ALA A 151 4.18 5.99 -0.76
N LEU A 152 4.71 6.42 0.37
CA LEU A 152 5.56 7.61 0.48
C LEU A 152 6.90 7.50 -0.25
N VAL A 153 7.33 6.27 -0.56
CA VAL A 153 8.60 5.94 -1.24
C VAL A 153 8.38 5.05 -2.47
N ASP A 154 7.15 5.03 -3.01
CA ASP A 154 6.74 4.29 -4.21
C ASP A 154 6.89 2.75 -4.11
N GLU A 155 6.91 2.22 -2.90
CA GLU A 155 7.02 0.78 -2.60
C GLU A 155 5.78 0.26 -1.83
N ALA A 156 4.61 0.84 -2.10
CA ALA A 156 3.36 0.34 -1.52
C ALA A 156 2.97 -1.04 -2.04
N MET A 157 2.20 -1.76 -1.22
CA MET A 157 1.34 -2.83 -1.68
C MET A 157 -0.11 -2.36 -1.53
N SER A 158 -0.82 -2.21 -2.64
CA SER A 158 -2.22 -1.80 -2.68
C SER A 158 -3.10 -2.97 -3.08
N VAL A 159 -3.95 -3.42 -2.17
CA VAL A 159 -4.85 -4.57 -2.37
C VAL A 159 -6.23 -4.07 -2.77
N ILE A 160 -6.73 -4.54 -3.92
CA ILE A 160 -7.90 -4.00 -4.61
C ILE A 160 -9.02 -5.04 -4.63
N SER A 161 -10.23 -4.62 -4.25
CA SER A 161 -11.44 -5.44 -4.32
C SER A 161 -12.58 -4.69 -4.99
N ALA A 162 -13.29 -5.37 -5.88
CA ALA A 162 -14.46 -4.83 -6.55
C ALA A 162 -15.69 -4.85 -5.64
N GLY A 163 -16.48 -3.79 -5.66
CA GLY A 163 -17.87 -3.80 -5.23
C GLY A 163 -18.80 -4.37 -6.31
N THR A 164 -20.10 -4.35 -6.02
CA THR A 164 -21.13 -5.02 -6.84
C THR A 164 -21.21 -4.51 -8.28
N HIS A 165 -21.01 -3.21 -8.48
CA HIS A 165 -21.14 -2.56 -9.80
C HIS A 165 -19.80 -2.21 -10.45
N ALA A 166 -18.67 -2.57 -9.82
CA ALA A 166 -17.35 -2.32 -10.38
C ALA A 166 -17.03 -3.31 -11.51
N THR A 167 -16.61 -2.79 -12.65
CA THR A 167 -16.22 -3.57 -13.85
C THR A 167 -14.72 -3.86 -13.86
N ALA A 168 -14.29 -4.68 -14.82
CA ALA A 168 -12.87 -4.94 -15.06
C ALA A 168 -12.10 -3.66 -15.43
N ASP A 169 -12.74 -2.71 -16.14
CA ASP A 169 -12.12 -1.44 -16.51
C ASP A 169 -11.95 -0.52 -15.29
N HIS A 170 -12.92 -0.51 -14.37
CA HIS A 170 -12.79 0.21 -13.10
C HIS A 170 -11.62 -0.32 -12.26
N LEU A 171 -11.44 -1.64 -12.22
CA LEU A 171 -10.31 -2.27 -11.53
C LEU A 171 -8.98 -1.92 -12.22
N ALA A 172 -8.91 -1.98 -13.54
CA ALA A 172 -7.70 -1.64 -14.30
C ALA A 172 -7.31 -0.16 -14.10
N HIS A 173 -8.30 0.75 -14.13
CA HIS A 173 -8.06 2.16 -13.84
C HIS A 173 -7.58 2.39 -12.39
N THR A 174 -8.15 1.68 -11.42
CA THR A 174 -7.70 1.71 -10.03
C THR A 174 -6.25 1.20 -9.90
N GLU A 175 -5.90 0.13 -10.61
CA GLU A 175 -4.51 -0.39 -10.65
C GLU A 175 -3.54 0.62 -11.26
N GLU A 176 -3.94 1.32 -12.32
CA GLU A 176 -3.12 2.38 -12.91
C GLU A 176 -2.82 3.50 -11.90
N ILE A 177 -3.85 3.95 -11.18
CA ILE A 177 -3.70 5.00 -10.15
C ILE A 177 -2.78 4.55 -9.03
N PHE A 178 -3.05 3.40 -8.42
CA PHE A 178 -2.28 2.91 -7.26
C PHE A 178 -0.94 2.31 -7.64
N GLY A 179 -0.78 1.86 -8.89
CA GLY A 179 0.50 1.46 -9.48
C GLY A 179 1.53 2.59 -9.54
N ALA A 180 1.08 3.85 -9.49
CA ALA A 180 1.96 5.02 -9.41
C ALA A 180 2.77 5.11 -8.10
N VAL A 181 2.38 4.37 -7.07
CA VAL A 181 3.04 4.39 -5.74
C VAL A 181 3.48 3.01 -5.25
N GLY A 182 3.50 1.99 -6.13
CA GLY A 182 3.96 0.65 -5.78
C GLY A 182 3.27 -0.44 -6.59
N LYS A 183 3.09 -1.62 -5.97
CA LYS A 183 2.44 -2.77 -6.59
C LYS A 183 0.98 -2.87 -6.20
N THR A 184 0.18 -3.47 -7.07
CA THR A 184 -1.24 -3.75 -6.86
C THR A 184 -1.51 -5.25 -6.87
N LEU A 185 -2.55 -5.67 -6.14
CA LEU A 185 -3.03 -7.06 -6.10
C LEU A 185 -4.55 -7.07 -6.00
N ARG A 186 -5.23 -7.79 -6.90
CA ARG A 186 -6.68 -8.01 -6.81
C ARG A 186 -6.99 -9.20 -5.91
N VAL A 187 -7.93 -9.01 -4.99
CA VAL A 187 -8.45 -10.09 -4.15
C VAL A 187 -9.97 -9.96 -3.99
N PRO A 188 -10.70 -11.04 -3.68
CA PRO A 188 -12.07 -10.94 -3.19
C PRO A 188 -12.13 -10.09 -1.92
N GLU A 189 -13.20 -9.31 -1.74
CA GLU A 189 -13.33 -8.42 -0.57
C GLU A 189 -13.25 -9.17 0.76
N SER A 190 -13.70 -10.42 0.82
CA SER A 190 -13.60 -11.28 2.01
C SER A 190 -12.16 -11.52 2.51
N GLN A 191 -11.15 -11.25 1.68
CA GLN A 191 -9.72 -11.38 2.03
C GLN A 191 -9.09 -10.05 2.50
N GLN A 192 -9.79 -8.92 2.38
CA GLN A 192 -9.24 -7.60 2.69
C GLN A 192 -8.74 -7.46 4.13
N ASP A 193 -9.41 -8.09 5.11
CA ASP A 193 -8.96 -8.02 6.51
C ASP A 193 -7.65 -8.77 6.74
N ALA A 194 -7.46 -9.92 6.09
CA ALA A 194 -6.19 -10.65 6.13
C ALA A 194 -5.08 -9.85 5.43
N CYS A 195 -5.38 -9.23 4.29
CA CYS A 195 -4.45 -8.36 3.59
C CYS A 195 -4.10 -7.11 4.41
N THR A 196 -5.06 -6.54 5.13
CA THR A 196 -4.83 -5.42 6.05
C THR A 196 -3.84 -5.81 7.15
N ALA A 197 -4.04 -6.98 7.77
CA ALA A 197 -3.13 -7.49 8.79
C ALA A 197 -1.72 -7.73 8.23
N LEU A 198 -1.62 -8.30 7.03
CA LEU A 198 -0.34 -8.71 6.44
C LEU A 198 0.44 -7.53 5.85
N SER A 199 -0.18 -6.71 5.00
CA SER A 199 0.49 -5.63 4.27
C SER A 199 0.13 -4.23 4.77
N GLY A 200 -1.12 -3.99 5.16
CA GLY A 200 -1.55 -2.70 5.69
C GLY A 200 -0.80 -2.32 6.97
N SER A 201 -0.77 -3.24 7.93
CA SER A 201 -0.02 -3.11 9.19
C SER A 201 1.43 -3.58 9.10
N GLY A 202 1.79 -4.30 8.04
CA GLY A 202 3.10 -4.93 7.83
C GLY A 202 4.30 -4.03 8.09
N PRO A 203 4.33 -2.78 7.60
CA PRO A 203 5.47 -1.88 7.85
C PRO A 203 5.80 -1.70 9.34
N ALA A 204 4.79 -1.67 10.22
CA ALA A 204 5.00 -1.53 11.66
C ALA A 204 5.76 -2.72 12.26
N TYR A 205 5.54 -3.94 11.75
CA TYR A 205 6.26 -5.12 12.21
C TYR A 205 7.74 -5.07 11.83
N PHE A 206 8.03 -4.61 10.61
CA PHE A 206 9.41 -4.40 10.17
C PHE A 206 10.11 -3.32 10.98
N PHE A 207 9.43 -2.20 11.27
CA PHE A 207 10.01 -1.16 12.13
C PHE A 207 10.30 -1.68 13.53
N TYR A 208 9.39 -2.46 14.14
CA TYR A 208 9.60 -3.10 15.43
C TYR A 208 10.78 -4.08 15.43
N LEU A 209 10.91 -4.91 14.38
CA LEU A 209 12.04 -5.83 14.25
C LEU A 209 13.37 -5.08 14.08
N VAL A 210 13.39 -4.01 13.27
CA VAL A 210 14.59 -3.18 13.08
C VAL A 210 14.98 -2.49 14.37
N GLU A 211 14.03 -2.00 15.16
CA GLU A 211 14.27 -1.42 16.49
C GLU A 211 14.93 -2.45 17.42
N ALA A 212 14.34 -3.63 17.56
CA ALA A 212 14.87 -4.70 18.42
C ALA A 212 16.28 -5.15 18.00
N MET A 213 16.53 -5.29 16.68
CA MET A 213 17.84 -5.66 16.15
C MET A 213 18.88 -4.54 16.34
N THR A 214 18.46 -3.28 16.26
CA THR A 214 19.34 -2.14 16.55
C THR A 214 19.77 -2.15 18.02
N ASP A 215 18.83 -2.39 18.94
CA ASP A 215 19.15 -2.49 20.38
C ASP A 215 20.05 -3.69 20.68
N ALA A 216 19.85 -4.82 20.01
CA ALA A 216 20.76 -5.96 20.09
C ALA A 216 22.17 -5.59 19.61
N GLY A 217 22.30 -4.82 18.52
CA GLY A 217 23.59 -4.30 18.04
C GLY A 217 24.33 -3.46 19.09
N ILE A 218 23.59 -2.64 19.86
CA ILE A 218 24.15 -1.85 20.96
C ILE A 218 24.66 -2.76 22.07
N LEU A 219 23.90 -3.79 22.46
CA LEU A 219 24.30 -4.78 23.43
C LEU A 219 25.58 -5.55 23.01
N LEU A 220 25.78 -5.69 21.70
CA LEU A 220 27.01 -6.29 21.12
C LEU A 220 28.18 -5.29 21.00
N GLY A 221 28.03 -4.05 21.48
CA GLY A 221 29.08 -3.03 21.52
C GLY A 221 29.16 -2.10 20.32
N LEU A 222 28.16 -2.12 19.44
CA LEU A 222 28.12 -1.19 18.28
C LEU A 222 27.48 0.15 18.68
N PRO A 223 27.96 1.28 18.12
CA PRO A 223 27.23 2.54 18.18
C PRO A 223 25.85 2.40 17.52
N ARG A 224 24.83 3.11 18.04
CA ARG A 224 23.43 3.02 17.57
C ARG A 224 23.28 3.30 16.07
N ASP A 225 23.94 4.33 15.56
CA ASP A 225 23.93 4.70 14.16
C ASP A 225 24.45 3.56 13.27
N LYS A 226 25.55 2.93 13.67
CA LYS A 226 26.15 1.80 12.93
C LYS A 226 25.26 0.56 12.97
N ALA A 227 24.69 0.23 14.13
CA ALA A 227 23.75 -0.89 14.26
C ALA A 227 22.51 -0.68 13.36
N HIS A 228 21.96 0.54 13.37
CA HIS A 228 20.83 0.91 12.53
C HIS A 228 21.14 0.78 11.04
N ASP A 229 22.24 1.36 10.55
CA ASP A 229 22.64 1.30 9.14
C ASP A 229 22.82 -0.14 8.66
N LEU A 230 23.48 -0.98 9.47
CA LEU A 230 23.69 -2.40 9.17
C LEU A 230 22.39 -3.16 8.99
N ILE A 231 21.44 -2.98 9.92
CA ILE A 231 20.19 -3.77 9.88
C ILE A 231 19.25 -3.25 8.80
N VAL A 232 19.15 -1.94 8.59
CA VAL A 232 18.30 -1.37 7.53
C VAL A 232 18.77 -1.83 6.15
N GLN A 233 20.09 -1.75 5.87
CA GLN A 233 20.62 -2.21 4.58
C GLN A 233 20.44 -3.71 4.40
N SER A 234 20.62 -4.51 5.46
CA SER A 234 20.37 -5.96 5.41
C SER A 234 18.91 -6.29 5.11
N ALA A 235 17.96 -5.56 5.71
CA ALA A 235 16.53 -5.73 5.47
C ALA A 235 16.14 -5.40 4.02
N ILE A 236 16.65 -4.28 3.47
CA ILE A 236 16.45 -3.89 2.08
C ILE A 236 16.98 -4.99 1.14
N GLY A 237 18.23 -5.45 1.36
CA GLY A 237 18.84 -6.49 0.54
C GLY A 237 18.07 -7.80 0.58
N ALA A 238 17.66 -8.26 1.76
CA ALA A 238 16.89 -9.48 1.92
C ALA A 238 15.50 -9.40 1.26
N ALA A 239 14.78 -8.28 1.42
CA ALA A 239 13.50 -8.05 0.78
C ALA A 239 13.62 -8.01 -0.75
N THR A 240 14.67 -7.36 -1.27
CA THR A 240 14.98 -7.32 -2.70
C THR A 240 15.27 -8.73 -3.24
N MET A 241 16.07 -9.53 -2.55
CA MET A 241 16.35 -10.92 -2.93
C MET A 241 15.06 -11.76 -2.96
N LEU A 242 14.20 -11.64 -1.96
CA LEU A 242 12.90 -12.34 -1.93
C LEU A 242 12.01 -11.93 -3.12
N ARG A 243 11.97 -10.65 -3.45
CA ARG A 243 11.16 -10.12 -4.55
C ARG A 243 11.67 -10.58 -5.92
N ASP A 244 12.99 -10.51 -6.14
CA ASP A 244 13.57 -10.60 -7.48
C ASP A 244 14.04 -12.01 -7.86
N SER A 245 14.37 -12.88 -6.87
CA SER A 245 14.84 -14.23 -7.14
C SER A 245 13.73 -15.23 -7.48
N GLY A 246 12.50 -15.00 -6.99
CA GLY A 246 11.42 -15.99 -7.06
C GLY A 246 11.64 -17.23 -6.18
N GLU A 247 12.74 -17.30 -5.44
CA GLU A 247 13.08 -18.42 -4.57
C GLU A 247 12.24 -18.45 -3.30
N HIS A 248 11.96 -19.67 -2.82
CA HIS A 248 11.24 -19.84 -1.57
C HIS A 248 12.07 -19.31 -0.37
N PRO A 249 11.45 -18.60 0.61
CA PRO A 249 12.18 -18.02 1.75
C PRO A 249 13.05 -19.01 2.52
N VAL A 250 12.61 -20.27 2.64
CA VAL A 250 13.40 -21.33 3.28
C VAL A 250 14.72 -21.56 2.54
N LYS A 251 14.68 -21.58 1.20
CA LYS A 251 15.87 -21.78 0.38
C LYS A 251 16.87 -20.64 0.52
N LEU A 252 16.40 -19.41 0.49
CA LEU A 252 17.24 -18.24 0.70
C LEU A 252 17.87 -18.25 2.11
N ARG A 253 17.12 -18.63 3.14
CA ARG A 253 17.64 -18.78 4.51
C ARG A 253 18.70 -19.88 4.59
N GLU A 254 18.48 -21.04 3.96
CA GLU A 254 19.45 -22.14 3.93
C GLU A 254 20.77 -21.72 3.27
N ASN A 255 20.71 -20.96 2.18
CA ASN A 255 21.88 -20.47 1.46
C ASN A 255 22.81 -19.59 2.31
N VAL A 256 22.30 -18.94 3.35
CA VAL A 256 23.09 -18.12 4.29
C VAL A 256 23.31 -18.81 5.63
N THR A 257 23.00 -20.12 5.74
CA THR A 257 23.10 -20.89 6.98
C THR A 257 24.15 -22.00 6.83
N SER A 258 25.38 -21.72 7.24
CA SER A 258 26.47 -22.71 7.24
C SER A 258 26.43 -23.63 8.46
N PRO A 259 26.93 -24.92 8.34
CA PRO A 259 27.04 -25.81 9.48
C PRO A 259 27.86 -25.19 10.62
N ALA A 260 27.33 -25.27 11.86
CA ALA A 260 27.93 -24.69 13.09
C ALA A 260 28.19 -23.16 13.04
N GLY A 261 27.68 -22.46 12.01
CA GLY A 261 27.90 -21.02 11.81
C GLY A 261 27.07 -20.13 12.74
N THR A 262 27.27 -18.83 12.65
CA THR A 262 26.55 -17.83 13.46
C THR A 262 25.05 -17.83 13.18
N THR A 263 24.67 -17.97 11.91
CA THR A 263 23.26 -17.92 11.47
C THR A 263 22.42 -19.04 12.07
N ILE A 264 22.91 -20.30 12.05
CA ILE A 264 22.13 -21.43 12.60
C ILE A 264 21.94 -21.30 14.11
N ASN A 265 22.94 -20.79 14.83
CA ASN A 265 22.82 -20.55 16.26
C ASN A 265 21.80 -19.43 16.56
N ALA A 266 21.78 -18.34 15.78
CA ALA A 266 20.79 -17.27 15.92
C ALA A 266 19.37 -17.78 15.62
N ILE A 267 19.18 -18.54 14.53
CA ILE A 267 17.86 -19.11 14.19
C ILE A 267 17.36 -20.04 15.30
N ARG A 268 18.23 -20.87 15.90
CA ARG A 268 17.86 -21.71 17.04
C ARG A 268 17.28 -20.88 18.20
N GLU A 269 17.91 -19.75 18.55
CA GLU A 269 17.40 -18.90 19.63
C GLU A 269 16.05 -18.24 19.26
N LEU A 270 15.85 -17.81 18.02
CA LEU A 270 14.55 -17.31 17.54
C LEU A 270 13.44 -18.39 17.64
N GLU A 271 13.75 -19.63 17.30
CA GLU A 271 12.80 -20.75 17.45
C GLU A 271 12.55 -21.08 18.93
N ASN A 272 13.58 -21.11 19.79
CA ASN A 272 13.45 -21.33 21.24
C ASN A 272 12.55 -20.30 21.92
N HIS A 273 12.56 -19.05 21.45
CA HIS A 273 11.74 -17.96 21.98
C HIS A 273 10.39 -17.83 21.26
N GLY A 274 10.04 -18.77 20.38
CA GLY A 274 8.71 -18.84 19.75
C GLY A 274 8.39 -17.68 18.82
N VAL A 275 9.38 -17.03 18.19
CA VAL A 275 9.18 -15.82 17.35
C VAL A 275 8.20 -16.11 16.21
N ARG A 276 8.23 -17.31 15.62
CA ARG A 276 7.28 -17.71 14.57
C ARG A 276 5.83 -17.73 15.09
N ALA A 277 5.59 -18.31 16.27
CA ALA A 277 4.27 -18.34 16.87
C ALA A 277 3.77 -16.93 17.24
N ALA A 278 4.66 -16.08 17.77
CA ALA A 278 4.35 -14.70 18.08
C ALA A 278 3.92 -13.88 16.87
N LEU A 279 4.61 -14.03 15.73
CA LEU A 279 4.24 -13.37 14.46
C LEU A 279 2.89 -13.84 13.94
N ILE A 280 2.59 -15.15 14.02
CA ILE A 280 1.27 -15.68 13.61
C ILE A 280 0.18 -15.08 14.49
N ALA A 281 0.33 -15.11 15.82
CA ALA A 281 -0.65 -14.56 16.75
C ALA A 281 -0.87 -13.04 16.55
N ALA A 282 0.20 -12.28 16.28
CA ALA A 282 0.10 -10.85 16.00
C ALA A 282 -0.74 -10.55 14.74
N LEU A 283 -0.52 -11.31 13.67
CA LEU A 283 -1.28 -11.17 12.42
C LEU A 283 -2.75 -11.57 12.57
N GLU A 284 -3.04 -12.63 13.35
CA GLU A 284 -4.41 -13.02 13.69
C GLU A 284 -5.12 -11.91 14.47
N ALA A 285 -4.48 -11.36 15.50
CA ALA A 285 -5.03 -10.25 16.28
C ALA A 285 -5.32 -9.01 15.41
N ALA A 286 -4.41 -8.66 14.48
CA ALA A 286 -4.59 -7.55 13.56
C ALA A 286 -5.76 -7.78 12.59
N ARG A 287 -5.91 -9.00 12.05
CA ARG A 287 -7.05 -9.40 11.21
C ARG A 287 -8.38 -9.27 11.97
N ASP A 288 -8.43 -9.79 13.19
CA ASP A 288 -9.65 -9.81 13.99
C ASP A 288 -10.05 -8.39 14.41
N ARG A 289 -9.08 -7.53 14.69
CA ARG A 289 -9.34 -6.11 14.92
C ARG A 289 -9.87 -5.40 13.66
N SER A 290 -9.34 -5.70 12.49
CA SER A 290 -9.85 -5.16 11.21
C SER A 290 -11.34 -5.52 11.02
N ARG A 291 -11.71 -6.78 11.28
CA ARG A 291 -13.12 -7.25 11.23
C ARG A 291 -14.01 -6.54 12.25
N ALA A 292 -13.52 -6.35 13.47
CA ALA A 292 -14.26 -5.65 14.51
C ALA A 292 -14.55 -4.19 14.14
N LEU A 293 -13.59 -3.50 13.52
CA LEU A 293 -13.76 -2.14 13.01
C LEU A 293 -14.83 -2.08 11.91
N ALA A 294 -14.84 -3.06 10.98
CA ALA A 294 -15.84 -3.15 9.93
C ALA A 294 -17.26 -3.34 10.46
N SER A 295 -17.42 -4.06 11.59
CA SER A 295 -18.72 -4.31 12.23
C SER A 295 -19.19 -3.19 13.16
N GLY A 296 -18.43 -2.08 13.28
CA GLY A 296 -18.76 -0.95 14.15
C GLY A 296 -18.61 -1.23 15.65
N LYS A 297 -18.04 -2.37 16.04
CA LYS A 297 -17.79 -2.69 17.45
C LYS A 297 -16.64 -1.80 17.96
N LYS A 298 -16.99 -0.86 18.83
CA LYS A 298 -16.05 -0.18 19.71
C LYS A 298 -15.76 -1.10 20.90
N ASP A 299 -14.50 -1.27 21.28
CA ASP A 299 -14.13 -1.91 22.56
C ASP A 299 -14.60 -1.08 23.72
#